data_9743d909ef5480c716c655923768316f
#
_entry.id   9743d909ef5480c716c655923768316f
#
_cell.length_a   1.000
_cell.length_b   1.000
_cell.length_c   1.000
_cell.angle_alpha   90.00
_cell.angle_beta   90.00
_cell.angle_gamma   90.00
#
_symmetry.space_group_name_H-M   'P 1'
#
loop_
_entity.id
_entity.type
_entity.pdbx_description
1 polymer ?
#
loop_
_entity_poly.entity_id
_entity_poly.type
_entity_poly.pdbx_seq_one_letter_code
_entity_poly.pdbx_strand_id
1 'polypeptide(L)'
;SAPVVLFMKGTPDFPQCGFSAQTAAALKALHAEHRHVNIFEEPELREALKAWSNWPTYPQLYVKGELVGGCDIVIEMYRSGELKTLLQEAGAIN
;
A
#
# COMPACT_ATOMS: atom_id res chain seq x y z
N SER A 1 6.07 2.21 -14.91
CA SER A 1 5.31 1.75 -13.75
C SER A 1 5.75 2.47 -12.49
N ALA A 2 4.82 2.66 -11.58
CA ALA A 2 5.12 3.34 -10.33
C ALA A 2 5.96 2.43 -9.42
N PRO A 3 6.95 2.98 -8.70
CA PRO A 3 7.73 2.18 -7.75
C PRO A 3 6.92 1.79 -6.51
N VAL A 4 5.81 2.47 -6.25
CA VAL A 4 4.96 2.23 -5.07
C VAL A 4 3.60 1.76 -5.55
N VAL A 5 3.17 0.60 -5.07
CA VAL A 5 1.86 0.02 -5.42
C VAL A 5 1.13 -0.37 -4.14
N LEU A 6 -0.09 0.10 -4.00
CA LEU A 6 -0.97 -0.25 -2.90
C LEU A 6 -2.08 -1.18 -3.42
N PHE A 7 -2.09 -2.40 -2.92
CA PHE A 7 -3.20 -3.33 -3.14
C PHE A 7 -4.16 -3.17 -1.97
N MET A 8 -5.40 -2.77 -2.26
CA MET A 8 -6.35 -2.41 -1.22
C MET A 8 -7.75 -2.91 -1.54
N LYS A 9 -8.62 -2.87 -0.56
CA LYS A 9 -10.04 -3.15 -0.72
C LYS A 9 -10.76 -1.84 -1.06
N GLY A 10 -11.20 -1.72 -2.30
CA GLY A 10 -11.77 -0.50 -2.83
C GLY A 10 -10.73 0.38 -3.52
N THR A 11 -10.97 1.66 -3.51
CA THR A 11 -10.07 2.68 -4.08
C THR A 11 -9.75 3.74 -3.03
N PRO A 12 -8.71 4.57 -3.23
CA PRO A 12 -8.41 5.64 -2.27
C PRO A 12 -9.59 6.60 -2.02
N ASP A 13 -10.40 6.86 -3.05
CA ASP A 13 -11.57 7.72 -2.91
C ASP A 13 -12.77 7.01 -2.28
N PHE A 14 -12.89 5.71 -2.49
CA PHE A 14 -13.99 4.90 -1.99
C PHE A 14 -13.47 3.60 -1.36
N PRO A 15 -12.73 3.70 -0.23
CA PRO A 15 -12.20 2.51 0.41
C PRO A 15 -13.33 1.65 1.01
N GLN A 16 -13.20 0.33 0.87
CA GLN A 16 -14.19 -0.63 1.35
C GLN A 16 -13.79 -1.29 2.67
N CYS A 17 -12.74 -0.78 3.30
CA CYS A 17 -12.19 -1.32 4.54
C CYS A 17 -11.45 -0.21 5.27
N GLY A 18 -11.65 -0.13 6.59
CA GLY A 18 -11.00 0.90 7.41
C GLY A 18 -9.48 0.82 7.37
N PHE A 19 -8.93 -0.40 7.30
CA PHE A 19 -7.47 -0.57 7.22
C PHE A 19 -6.93 -0.08 5.89
N SER A 20 -7.64 -0.35 4.79
CA SER A 20 -7.27 0.19 3.47
C SER A 20 -7.36 1.72 3.45
N ALA A 21 -8.40 2.27 4.09
CA ALA A 21 -8.59 3.71 4.18
C ALA A 21 -7.42 4.40 4.92
N GLN A 22 -7.00 3.84 6.03
CA GLN A 22 -5.89 4.38 6.82
C GLN A 22 -4.57 4.35 6.05
N THR A 23 -4.29 3.25 5.36
CA THR A 23 -3.06 3.10 4.58
C THR A 23 -3.04 4.09 3.41
N ALA A 24 -4.14 4.21 2.68
CA ALA A 24 -4.24 5.17 1.59
C ALA A 24 -4.11 6.60 2.09
N ALA A 25 -4.69 6.92 3.26
CA ALA A 25 -4.59 8.24 3.85
C ALA A 25 -3.14 8.61 4.23
N ALA A 26 -2.37 7.65 4.73
CA ALA A 26 -0.96 7.88 5.05
C ALA A 26 -0.14 8.25 3.81
N LEU A 27 -0.35 7.53 2.71
CA LEU A 27 0.32 7.84 1.45
C LEU A 27 -0.09 9.20 0.91
N LYS A 28 -1.37 9.54 1.00
CA LYS A 28 -1.89 10.83 0.58
C LYS A 28 -1.31 11.97 1.43
N ALA A 29 -1.22 11.78 2.74
CA ALA A 29 -0.67 12.78 3.66
C ALA A 29 0.79 13.10 3.34
N LEU A 30 1.55 12.14 2.84
CA LEU A 30 2.93 12.32 2.42
C LEU A 30 3.07 12.78 0.97
N HIS A 31 1.96 12.98 0.26
CA HIS A 31 1.95 13.33 -1.16
C HIS A 31 2.74 12.34 -2.01
N ALA A 32 2.69 11.06 -1.65
CA ALA A 32 3.43 10.02 -2.34
C ALA A 32 2.74 9.65 -3.65
N GLU A 33 3.49 9.65 -4.74
CA GLU A 33 3.01 9.10 -5.99
C GLU A 33 2.95 7.57 -5.86
N HIS A 34 1.80 7.01 -6.14
CA HIS A 34 1.63 5.57 -6.07
C HIS A 34 0.52 5.12 -7.00
N ARG A 35 0.61 3.86 -7.38
CA ARG A 35 -0.44 3.16 -8.08
C ARG A 35 -1.27 2.40 -7.06
N HIS A 36 -2.58 2.35 -7.26
CA HIS A 36 -3.45 1.54 -6.42
C HIS A 36 -4.14 0.48 -7.27
N VAL A 37 -4.43 -0.66 -6.66
CA VAL A 37 -5.17 -1.75 -7.29
C VAL A 37 -6.30 -2.15 -6.34
N ASN A 38 -7.54 -2.09 -6.82
CA ASN A 38 -8.70 -2.55 -6.07
C ASN A 38 -8.77 -4.07 -6.16
N ILE A 39 -8.44 -4.73 -5.07
CA ILE A 39 -8.33 -6.18 -5.05
C ILE A 39 -9.68 -6.88 -5.23
N PHE A 40 -10.79 -6.20 -4.98
CA PHE A 40 -12.12 -6.74 -5.22
C PHE A 40 -12.43 -6.91 -6.71
N GLU A 41 -11.77 -6.15 -7.57
CA GLU A 41 -11.92 -6.24 -9.02
C GLU A 41 -10.94 -7.22 -9.65
N GLU A 42 -10.02 -7.79 -8.86
CA GLU A 42 -8.94 -8.64 -9.35
C GLU A 42 -8.84 -9.93 -8.52
N PRO A 43 -9.87 -10.82 -8.58
CA PRO A 43 -9.89 -11.98 -7.70
C PRO A 43 -8.74 -12.96 -7.91
N GLU A 44 -8.29 -13.14 -9.17
CA GLU A 44 -7.16 -14.02 -9.44
C GLU A 44 -5.85 -13.45 -8.90
N LEU A 45 -5.67 -12.15 -9.06
CA LEU A 45 -4.50 -11.44 -8.53
C LEU A 45 -4.49 -11.49 -7.01
N ARG A 46 -5.65 -11.33 -6.39
CA ARG A 46 -5.81 -11.40 -4.94
C ARG A 46 -5.29 -12.73 -4.39
N GLU A 47 -5.69 -13.84 -5.00
CA GLU A 47 -5.25 -15.17 -4.57
C GLU A 47 -3.76 -15.37 -4.85
N ALA A 48 -3.28 -14.94 -6.02
CA ALA A 48 -1.88 -15.06 -6.38
C ALA A 48 -0.97 -14.26 -5.43
N LEU A 49 -1.36 -13.06 -5.07
CA LEU A 49 -0.58 -12.23 -4.15
C LEU A 49 -0.53 -12.81 -2.75
N LYS A 50 -1.63 -13.35 -2.26
CA LYS A 50 -1.64 -14.00 -0.94
C LYS A 50 -0.69 -15.19 -0.91
N ALA A 51 -0.71 -16.01 -1.95
CA ALA A 51 0.19 -17.16 -2.07
C ALA A 51 1.65 -16.74 -2.22
N TRP A 52 1.90 -15.75 -3.08
CA TRP A 52 3.26 -15.28 -3.37
C TRP A 52 3.90 -14.55 -2.19
N SER A 53 3.15 -13.64 -1.56
CA SER A 53 3.68 -12.82 -0.47
C SER A 53 3.63 -13.52 0.88
N ASN A 54 2.86 -14.59 0.99
CA ASN A 54 2.54 -15.24 2.25
C ASN A 54 1.91 -14.25 3.26
N TRP A 55 1.21 -13.25 2.76
CA TRP A 55 0.55 -12.23 3.57
C TRP A 55 -0.97 -12.43 3.44
N PRO A 56 -1.66 -12.73 4.53
CA PRO A 56 -3.05 -13.23 4.45
C PRO A 56 -4.11 -12.16 4.19
N THR A 57 -3.77 -10.90 4.39
CA THR A 57 -4.78 -9.82 4.39
C THR A 57 -4.38 -8.64 3.52
N TYR A 58 -5.34 -7.76 3.29
CA TYR A 58 -5.13 -6.48 2.61
C TYR A 58 -5.52 -5.34 3.56
N PRO A 59 -4.92 -4.14 3.44
CA PRO A 59 -4.06 -3.69 2.33
C PRO A 59 -2.66 -4.32 2.35
N GLN A 60 -1.98 -4.26 1.20
CA GLN A 60 -0.57 -4.64 1.08
C GLN A 60 0.14 -3.52 0.33
N LEU A 61 1.19 -2.97 0.91
CA LEU A 61 2.00 -1.94 0.27
C LEU A 61 3.30 -2.55 -0.23
N TYR A 62 3.58 -2.30 -1.51
CA TYR A 62 4.83 -2.73 -2.14
C TYR A 62 5.61 -1.50 -2.58
N VAL A 63 6.92 -1.52 -2.33
CA VAL A 63 7.85 -0.49 -2.80
C VAL A 63 8.97 -1.18 -3.55
N LYS A 64 9.14 -0.81 -4.82
CA LYS A 64 10.14 -1.42 -5.72
C LYS A 64 10.06 -2.94 -5.75
N GLY A 65 8.84 -3.47 -5.78
CA GLY A 65 8.58 -4.90 -5.86
C GLY A 65 8.70 -5.67 -4.55
N GLU A 66 9.03 -5.00 -3.45
CA GLU A 66 9.14 -5.62 -2.15
C GLU A 66 7.96 -5.28 -1.24
N LEU A 67 7.43 -6.29 -0.58
CA LEU A 67 6.34 -6.09 0.38
C LEU A 67 6.85 -5.32 1.60
N VAL A 68 6.28 -4.16 1.83
CA VAL A 68 6.53 -3.38 3.05
C VAL A 68 5.68 -3.93 4.19
N GLY A 69 4.39 -4.12 3.94
CA GLY A 69 3.48 -4.68 4.94
C GLY A 69 2.05 -4.22 4.74
N GLY A 70 1.24 -4.49 5.74
CA GLY A 70 -0.16 -4.08 5.80
C GLY A 70 -0.35 -2.80 6.60
N CYS A 71 -1.59 -2.55 7.01
CA CYS A 71 -1.98 -1.31 7.67
C CYS A 71 -1.14 -1.00 8.91
N ASP A 72 -0.99 -1.95 9.82
CA ASP A 72 -0.31 -1.71 11.10
C ASP A 72 1.15 -1.29 10.88
N ILE A 73 1.84 -1.99 9.99
CA ILE A 73 3.24 -1.71 9.68
C ILE A 73 3.37 -0.35 9.01
N VAL A 74 2.51 -0.06 8.04
CA VAL A 74 2.54 1.22 7.31
C VAL A 74 2.28 2.39 8.25
N ILE A 75 1.29 2.29 9.13
CA ILE A 75 0.97 3.36 10.08
C ILE A 75 2.11 3.56 11.09
N GLU A 76 2.71 2.48 11.57
CA GLU A 76 3.87 2.59 12.47
C GLU A 76 5.04 3.30 11.78
N MET A 77 5.34 2.94 10.55
CA MET A 77 6.38 3.59 9.76
C MET A 77 6.04 5.05 9.46
N TYR A 78 4.76 5.35 9.25
CA TYR A 78 4.31 6.72 9.07
C TYR A 78 4.61 7.56 10.32
N ARG A 79 4.26 7.05 11.49
CA ARG A 79 4.47 7.75 12.76
C ARG A 79 5.94 7.95 13.10
N SER A 80 6.78 6.98 12.78
CA SER A 80 8.22 7.05 13.05
C SER A 80 9.01 7.89 12.06
N GLY A 81 8.40 8.22 10.91
CA GLY A 81 9.10 8.91 9.81
C GLY A 81 9.79 7.97 8.83
N GLU A 82 9.84 6.67 9.12
CA GLU A 82 10.48 5.69 8.24
C GLU A 82 9.79 5.58 6.89
N LEU A 83 8.47 5.70 6.86
CA LEU A 83 7.71 5.62 5.61
C LEU A 83 8.11 6.76 4.66
N LYS A 84 8.21 7.97 5.19
CA LYS A 84 8.64 9.12 4.39
C LYS A 84 10.01 8.91 3.78
N THR A 85 10.96 8.44 4.58
CA THR A 85 12.31 8.16 4.14
C THR A 85 12.33 7.10 3.04
N LEU A 86 11.60 6.00 3.26
CA LEU A 86 11.51 4.92 2.28
C LEU A 86 10.94 5.41 0.95
N LEU A 87 9.88 6.21 1.01
CA LEU A 87 9.24 6.73 -0.21
C LEU A 87 10.11 7.77 -0.91
N GLN A 88 10.86 8.58 -0.18
CA GLN A 88 11.83 9.51 -0.76
C GLN A 88 12.94 8.76 -1.50
N GLU A 89 13.48 7.71 -0.90
CA GLU A 89 14.50 6.88 -1.52
C GLU A 89 13.99 6.15 -2.77
N ALA A 90 12.71 5.84 -2.79
CA ALA A 90 12.07 5.22 -3.95
C ALA A 90 11.71 6.23 -5.05
N GLY A 91 11.86 7.52 -4.80
CA GLY A 91 11.50 8.57 -5.76
C GLY A 91 10.02 8.89 -5.84
N ALA A 92 9.23 8.44 -4.86
CA ALA A 92 7.78 8.68 -4.84
C ALA A 92 7.39 10.00 -4.17
N ILE A 93 8.32 10.61 -3.45
CA ILE A 93 8.16 11.93 -2.80
C ILE A 93 9.37 12.77 -3.15
N ASN A 94 9.14 14.03 -3.36
CA ASN A 94 10.21 14.99 -3.60
C ASN A 94 10.92 15.41 -2.31
#